data_8a8d6e9a6d5372faa8ff249ec2a76664
#
_entry.id   8a8d6e9a6d5372faa8ff249ec2a76664
#
_cell.length_a   1.000
_cell.length_b   1.000
_cell.length_c   1.000
_cell.angle_alpha   90.00
_cell.angle_beta   90.00
_cell.angle_gamma   90.00
#
_symmetry.space_group_name_H-M   'P 1'
#
loop_
_entity.id
_entity.type
_entity.pdbx_description
1 polymer ?
#
loop_
_entity_poly.entity_id
_entity_poly.type
_entity_poly.pdbx_seq_one_letter_code
_entity_poly.pdbx_strand_id
1 'polypeptide(L)'
;MVKVSGFTIIKNAISHDFPVEASIRSLLPVCDEVVVNVGPSTDGTMDLIKSIKDPKIRIIEGVWDTSRQNWMLSDETLRAMRACVHPWGIYIQGDEVLHERGAEELVAAIQAVDAEPKVEALLVKYLHFYGDFNTIATNRRWYRREIRAIRLDPALDIRPYKGAQGFRVGPQNRKTRARLTTAEMFHYGWARPAAALRAKLVTNQTLYPWSKEREAKRPLLPWFPGLRPFTGQHPLVAQSYVNQRAQDPERVVEPPHFELEHLRFYASDVIERLTGVRLWEYRNYRLV
;
A
#
# COMPACT_ATOMS: atom_id res chain seq x y z
N MET A 1 27.57 0.23 0.47
CA MET A 1 26.15 -0.13 0.50
C MET A 1 25.38 0.73 -0.49
N VAL A 2 24.43 0.15 -1.22
CA VAL A 2 23.54 0.88 -2.13
C VAL A 2 22.64 1.78 -1.30
N LYS A 3 22.54 3.05 -1.70
CA LYS A 3 21.65 4.02 -1.07
C LYS A 3 20.23 3.88 -1.58
N VAL A 4 19.26 4.14 -0.70
CA VAL A 4 17.84 3.92 -0.96
C VAL A 4 17.04 5.18 -0.59
N SER A 5 16.15 5.60 -1.49
CA SER A 5 15.16 6.63 -1.23
C SER A 5 13.82 5.97 -0.84
N GLY A 6 13.19 6.42 0.25
CA GLY A 6 11.78 6.18 0.51
C GLY A 6 10.93 7.22 -0.22
N PHE A 7 9.72 6.86 -0.68
CA PHE A 7 8.80 7.88 -1.21
C PHE A 7 7.34 7.51 -1.02
N THR A 8 6.51 8.54 -0.81
CA THR A 8 5.07 8.40 -0.59
C THR A 8 4.31 9.60 -1.12
N ILE A 9 3.00 9.43 -1.27
CA ILE A 9 2.06 10.49 -1.60
C ILE A 9 0.99 10.58 -0.52
N ILE A 10 0.71 11.76 -0.01
CA ILE A 10 -0.21 11.96 1.12
C ILE A 10 -1.13 13.14 0.83
N LYS A 11 -2.43 12.95 1.08
CA LYS A 11 -3.45 14.02 1.07
C LYS A 11 -4.54 13.69 2.08
N ASN A 12 -4.97 14.70 2.85
CA ASN A 12 -6.05 14.59 3.82
C ASN A 12 -5.87 13.39 4.78
N ALA A 13 -4.64 13.22 5.32
CA ALA A 13 -4.29 12.06 6.13
C ALA A 13 -5.07 12.00 7.45
N ILE A 14 -5.40 13.14 8.05
CA ILE A 14 -6.13 13.21 9.31
C ILE A 14 -7.59 12.83 9.09
N SER A 15 -8.26 13.44 8.11
CA SER A 15 -9.68 13.15 7.82
C SER A 15 -9.91 11.73 7.29
N HIS A 16 -8.91 11.13 6.65
CA HIS A 16 -8.94 9.73 6.21
C HIS A 16 -8.38 8.77 7.27
N ASP A 17 -7.89 9.30 8.38
CA ASP A 17 -7.25 8.54 9.45
C ASP A 17 -6.17 7.57 8.92
N PHE A 18 -5.25 8.08 8.11
CA PHE A 18 -4.09 7.29 7.69
C PHE A 18 -3.05 7.18 8.81
N PRO A 19 -2.40 6.03 9.03
CA PRO A 19 -1.26 5.90 9.92
C PRO A 19 0.01 6.55 9.34
N VAL A 20 -0.09 7.78 8.85
CA VAL A 20 0.94 8.42 8.02
C VAL A 20 2.25 8.63 8.76
N GLU A 21 2.19 8.92 10.05
CA GLU A 21 3.39 9.03 10.87
C GLU A 21 4.09 7.67 10.97
N ALA A 22 3.35 6.58 11.26
CA ALA A 22 3.89 5.23 11.29
C ALA A 22 4.41 4.79 9.91
N SER A 23 3.70 5.15 8.84
CA SER A 23 4.09 4.91 7.46
C SER A 23 5.49 5.51 7.18
N ILE A 24 5.65 6.82 7.39
CA ILE A 24 6.92 7.51 7.16
C ILE A 24 8.02 6.98 8.08
N ARG A 25 7.74 6.82 9.39
CA ARG A 25 8.72 6.31 10.36
C ARG A 25 9.20 4.90 10.05
N SER A 26 8.38 4.06 9.40
CA SER A 26 8.80 2.72 9.00
C SER A 26 9.89 2.69 7.92
N LEU A 27 10.04 3.78 7.15
CA LEU A 27 11.07 3.93 6.13
C LEU A 27 12.38 4.55 6.67
N LEU A 28 12.32 5.38 7.70
CA LEU A 28 13.46 6.15 8.20
C LEU A 28 14.68 5.29 8.60
N PRO A 29 14.53 4.10 9.21
CA PRO A 29 15.70 3.27 9.57
C PRO A 29 16.45 2.71 8.36
N VAL A 30 15.76 2.54 7.22
CA VAL A 30 16.26 1.79 6.06
C VAL A 30 16.45 2.61 4.80
N CYS A 31 16.01 3.87 4.79
CA CYS A 31 16.20 4.81 3.69
C CYS A 31 17.20 5.92 4.07
N ASP A 32 17.98 6.38 3.08
CA ASP A 32 18.90 7.52 3.23
C ASP A 32 18.17 8.86 3.10
N GLU A 33 17.04 8.90 2.40
CA GLU A 33 16.06 9.99 2.35
C GLU A 33 14.63 9.44 2.27
N VAL A 34 13.64 10.24 2.65
CA VAL A 34 12.21 9.96 2.46
C VAL A 34 11.54 11.17 1.81
N VAL A 35 11.12 11.02 0.56
CA VAL A 35 10.39 12.03 -0.19
C VAL A 35 8.89 11.88 0.09
N VAL A 36 8.31 12.92 0.68
CA VAL A 36 6.87 12.96 0.99
C VAL A 36 6.21 13.99 0.08
N ASN A 37 5.46 13.52 -0.91
CA ASN A 37 4.68 14.39 -1.79
C ASN A 37 3.32 14.67 -1.15
N VAL A 38 3.14 15.89 -0.66
CA VAL A 38 1.95 16.32 0.08
C VAL A 38 1.00 17.07 -0.85
N GLY A 39 -0.21 16.54 -0.97
CA GLY A 39 -1.28 17.21 -1.71
C GLY A 39 -1.93 18.37 -0.94
N PRO A 40 -2.67 19.24 -1.64
CA PRO A 40 -3.42 20.31 -0.99
C PRO A 40 -4.44 19.71 -0.02
N SER A 41 -4.14 19.82 1.26
CA SER A 41 -4.92 19.25 2.37
C SER A 41 -5.50 20.37 3.23
N THR A 42 -6.70 20.17 3.75
CA THR A 42 -7.44 21.15 4.59
C THR A 42 -7.58 20.71 6.04
N ASP A 43 -6.93 19.61 6.43
CA ASP A 43 -7.12 18.92 7.71
C ASP A 43 -5.86 18.89 8.61
N GLY A 44 -4.88 19.77 8.37
CA GLY A 44 -3.64 19.79 9.14
C GLY A 44 -2.61 18.71 8.77
N THR A 45 -2.80 17.98 7.68
CA THR A 45 -1.87 16.94 7.20
C THR A 45 -0.43 17.44 7.04
N MET A 46 -0.23 18.65 6.48
CA MET A 46 1.10 19.24 6.30
C MET A 46 1.82 19.44 7.64
N ASP A 47 1.10 19.94 8.63
CA ASP A 47 1.67 20.20 9.97
C ASP A 47 2.00 18.88 10.68
N LEU A 48 1.17 17.87 10.54
CA LEU A 48 1.44 16.51 11.03
C LEU A 48 2.75 15.98 10.44
N ILE A 49 2.95 16.08 9.12
CA ILE A 49 4.17 15.59 8.47
C ILE A 49 5.39 16.38 8.92
N LYS A 50 5.30 17.72 9.01
CA LYS A 50 6.38 18.58 9.52
C LYS A 50 6.72 18.29 10.98
N SER A 51 5.79 17.79 11.78
CA SER A 51 6.03 17.46 13.20
C SER A 51 6.93 16.23 13.40
N ILE A 52 7.14 15.39 12.37
CA ILE A 52 7.98 14.18 12.46
C ILE A 52 9.46 14.52 12.68
N LYS A 53 9.94 15.68 12.25
CA LYS A 53 11.28 16.27 12.54
C LYS A 53 12.45 15.29 12.35
N ASP A 54 12.54 14.66 11.19
CA ASP A 54 13.70 13.84 10.82
C ASP A 54 14.41 14.48 9.61
N PRO A 55 15.75 14.64 9.64
CA PRO A 55 16.49 15.29 8.54
C PRO A 55 16.46 14.53 7.23
N LYS A 56 16.10 13.26 7.23
CA LYS A 56 15.93 12.47 6.02
C LYS A 56 14.64 12.78 5.27
N ILE A 57 13.67 13.44 5.92
CA ILE A 57 12.37 13.76 5.32
C ILE A 57 12.51 14.99 4.43
N ARG A 58 12.15 14.82 3.17
CA ARG A 58 12.05 15.90 2.20
C ARG A 58 10.63 16.02 1.68
N ILE A 59 9.96 17.10 2.05
CA ILE A 59 8.59 17.41 1.63
C ILE A 59 8.62 18.09 0.27
N ILE A 60 7.76 17.64 -0.63
CA ILE A 60 7.42 18.33 -1.89
C ILE A 60 5.91 18.53 -1.97
N GLU A 61 5.48 19.56 -2.68
CA GLU A 61 4.06 19.85 -2.83
C GLU A 61 3.52 19.30 -4.16
N GLY A 62 2.43 18.53 -4.07
CA GLY A 62 1.75 17.92 -5.21
C GLY A 62 0.69 18.82 -5.80
N VAL A 63 0.35 18.59 -7.05
CA VAL A 63 -0.69 19.33 -7.79
C VAL A 63 -2.07 18.73 -7.58
N TRP A 64 -2.17 17.38 -7.60
CA TRP A 64 -3.38 16.62 -7.37
C TRP A 64 -4.56 17.02 -8.28
N ASP A 65 -4.32 16.98 -9.58
CA ASP A 65 -5.33 17.26 -10.61
C ASP A 65 -6.43 16.21 -10.62
N THR A 66 -7.58 16.53 -10.01
CA THR A 66 -8.72 15.61 -9.89
C THR A 66 -9.39 15.28 -11.23
N SER A 67 -9.18 16.08 -12.29
CA SER A 67 -9.69 15.77 -13.63
C SER A 67 -9.07 14.49 -14.19
N ARG A 68 -7.91 14.12 -13.71
CA ARG A 68 -7.18 12.89 -14.09
C ARG A 68 -7.70 11.62 -13.41
N GLN A 69 -8.72 11.76 -12.54
CA GLN A 69 -9.31 10.64 -11.80
C GLN A 69 -8.23 9.77 -11.09
N ASN A 70 -8.28 8.45 -11.23
CA ASN A 70 -7.30 7.54 -10.61
C ASN A 70 -5.88 7.68 -11.16
N TRP A 71 -5.67 8.26 -12.33
CA TRP A 71 -4.35 8.57 -12.87
C TRP A 71 -3.63 9.66 -12.06
N MET A 72 -4.38 10.53 -11.40
CA MET A 72 -3.82 11.54 -10.49
C MET A 72 -2.88 10.90 -9.45
N LEU A 73 -3.25 9.75 -8.87
CA LEU A 73 -2.41 9.05 -7.91
C LEU A 73 -1.10 8.56 -8.55
N SER A 74 -1.15 8.11 -9.81
CA SER A 74 0.04 7.72 -10.56
C SER A 74 0.93 8.92 -10.89
N ASP A 75 0.33 10.04 -11.27
CA ASP A 75 1.07 11.28 -11.59
C ASP A 75 1.79 11.81 -10.35
N GLU A 76 1.13 11.85 -9.20
CA GLU A 76 1.71 12.30 -7.95
C GLU A 76 2.78 11.33 -7.40
N THR A 77 2.56 10.02 -7.57
CA THR A 77 3.58 9.00 -7.23
C THR A 77 4.81 9.13 -8.13
N LEU A 78 4.62 9.40 -9.43
CA LEU A 78 5.72 9.65 -10.36
C LEU A 78 6.50 10.93 -9.99
N ARG A 79 5.81 11.97 -9.54
CA ARG A 79 6.42 13.19 -9.03
C ARG A 79 7.32 12.90 -7.82
N ALA A 80 6.83 12.17 -6.83
CA ALA A 80 7.61 11.74 -5.67
C ALA A 80 8.81 10.87 -6.08
N MET A 81 8.58 9.88 -6.94
CA MET A 81 9.61 8.98 -7.44
C MET A 81 10.74 9.71 -8.17
N ARG A 82 10.40 10.69 -9.04
CA ARG A 82 11.39 11.49 -9.77
C ARG A 82 12.15 12.48 -8.89
N ALA A 83 11.63 12.81 -7.74
CA ALA A 83 12.32 13.63 -6.76
C ALA A 83 13.36 12.85 -5.95
N CYS A 84 13.31 11.51 -5.95
CA CYS A 84 14.32 10.66 -5.30
C CYS A 84 15.69 10.79 -5.97
N VAL A 85 16.75 10.76 -5.16
CA VAL A 85 18.14 10.96 -5.65
C VAL A 85 19.00 9.68 -5.60
N HIS A 86 18.49 8.58 -5.03
CA HIS A 86 19.22 7.34 -4.91
C HIS A 86 18.77 6.29 -5.94
N PRO A 87 19.60 5.27 -6.27
CA PRO A 87 19.36 4.34 -7.37
C PRO A 87 18.18 3.39 -7.14
N TRP A 88 17.76 3.21 -5.89
CA TRP A 88 16.60 2.40 -5.52
C TRP A 88 15.59 3.22 -4.72
N GLY A 89 14.31 2.97 -4.97
CA GLY A 89 13.22 3.60 -4.26
C GLY A 89 12.34 2.57 -3.55
N ILE A 90 11.96 2.82 -2.29
CA ILE A 90 10.91 2.08 -1.58
C ILE A 90 9.66 2.94 -1.57
N TYR A 91 8.62 2.49 -2.26
CA TYR A 91 7.31 3.13 -2.32
C TYR A 91 6.42 2.62 -1.19
N ILE A 92 5.74 3.53 -0.51
CA ILE A 92 4.74 3.20 0.50
C ILE A 92 3.53 4.12 0.36
N GLN A 93 2.33 3.59 0.58
CA GLN A 93 1.10 4.38 0.65
C GLN A 93 0.82 4.85 2.08
N GLY A 94 0.03 5.90 2.25
CA GLY A 94 -0.22 6.48 3.58
C GLY A 94 -0.93 5.55 4.58
N ASP A 95 -1.57 4.49 4.09
CA ASP A 95 -2.22 3.44 4.89
C ASP A 95 -1.41 2.12 4.97
N GLU A 96 -0.13 2.19 4.60
CA GLU A 96 0.81 1.06 4.65
C GLU A 96 1.93 1.34 5.66
N VAL A 97 2.35 0.31 6.38
CA VAL A 97 3.50 0.36 7.31
C VAL A 97 4.38 -0.85 7.04
N LEU A 98 5.66 -0.61 6.77
CA LEU A 98 6.64 -1.66 6.59
C LEU A 98 7.05 -2.20 7.97
N HIS A 99 6.97 -3.52 8.16
CA HIS A 99 7.39 -4.13 9.42
C HIS A 99 8.92 -4.04 9.55
N GLU A 100 9.45 -3.74 10.72
CA GLU A 100 10.88 -3.51 10.95
C GLU A 100 11.77 -4.67 10.50
N ARG A 101 11.39 -5.92 10.79
CA ARG A 101 12.11 -7.10 10.28
C ARG A 101 12.12 -7.17 8.76
N GLY A 102 10.98 -6.85 8.14
CA GLY A 102 10.86 -6.82 6.68
C GLY A 102 11.61 -5.68 6.04
N ALA A 103 11.79 -4.56 6.74
CA ALA A 103 12.54 -3.41 6.27
C ALA A 103 14.02 -3.75 6.05
N GLU A 104 14.66 -4.38 7.03
CA GLU A 104 16.06 -4.84 6.94
C GLU A 104 16.25 -5.87 5.81
N GLU A 105 15.35 -6.86 5.73
CA GLU A 105 15.36 -7.87 4.68
C GLU A 105 15.20 -7.27 3.28
N LEU A 106 14.36 -6.23 3.14
CA LEU A 106 14.13 -5.55 1.87
C LEU A 106 15.40 -4.82 1.40
N VAL A 107 16.10 -4.14 2.30
CA VAL A 107 17.38 -3.48 1.98
C VAL A 107 18.47 -4.50 1.64
N ALA A 108 18.57 -5.58 2.40
CA ALA A 108 19.49 -6.67 2.08
C ALA A 108 19.21 -7.28 0.69
N ALA A 109 17.93 -7.46 0.35
CA ALA A 109 17.53 -7.93 -0.96
C ALA A 109 17.87 -6.93 -2.09
N ILE A 110 17.71 -5.61 -1.85
CA ILE A 110 18.15 -4.56 -2.79
C ILE A 110 19.65 -4.68 -3.06
N GLN A 111 20.46 -4.80 -2.01
CA GLN A 111 21.92 -4.91 -2.14
C GLN A 111 22.32 -6.18 -2.91
N ALA A 112 21.66 -7.30 -2.65
CA ALA A 112 21.93 -8.56 -3.31
C ALA A 112 21.65 -8.53 -4.82
N VAL A 113 20.62 -7.76 -5.26
CA VAL A 113 20.23 -7.71 -6.67
C VAL A 113 20.74 -6.48 -7.43
N ASP A 114 21.46 -5.59 -6.77
CA ASP A 114 21.86 -4.32 -7.38
C ASP A 114 22.72 -4.51 -8.64
N ALA A 115 23.62 -5.49 -8.63
CA ALA A 115 24.42 -5.86 -9.78
C ALA A 115 23.68 -6.69 -10.86
N GLU A 116 22.41 -7.02 -10.63
CA GLU A 116 21.60 -7.83 -11.54
C GLU A 116 20.62 -6.97 -12.36
N PRO A 117 20.97 -6.50 -13.58
CA PRO A 117 20.14 -5.57 -14.35
C PRO A 117 18.81 -6.17 -14.82
N LYS A 118 18.66 -7.49 -14.75
CA LYS A 118 17.39 -8.18 -15.05
C LYS A 118 16.35 -7.96 -13.96
N VAL A 119 16.75 -7.66 -12.72
CA VAL A 119 15.84 -7.39 -11.60
C VAL A 119 15.55 -5.91 -11.54
N GLU A 120 14.32 -5.54 -11.85
CA GLU A 120 13.86 -4.15 -11.93
C GLU A 120 13.14 -3.71 -10.64
N ALA A 121 12.61 -4.69 -9.88
CA ALA A 121 11.84 -4.43 -8.68
C ALA A 121 11.87 -5.61 -7.70
N LEU A 122 11.45 -5.34 -6.47
CA LEU A 122 11.24 -6.35 -5.44
C LEU A 122 9.79 -6.32 -4.95
N LEU A 123 9.29 -7.52 -4.64
CA LEU A 123 7.93 -7.75 -4.14
C LEU A 123 7.96 -7.92 -2.64
N VAL A 124 7.04 -7.25 -1.96
CA VAL A 124 6.77 -7.47 -0.54
C VAL A 124 5.47 -8.23 -0.36
N LYS A 125 5.35 -8.99 0.73
CA LYS A 125 4.12 -9.65 1.14
C LYS A 125 3.19 -8.63 1.78
N TYR A 126 1.88 -8.84 1.64
CA TYR A 126 0.87 -7.99 2.23
C TYR A 126 0.03 -8.70 3.29
N LEU A 127 -0.17 -8.00 4.39
CA LEU A 127 -1.17 -8.29 5.40
C LEU A 127 -2.23 -7.19 5.36
N HIS A 128 -3.41 -7.51 4.84
CA HIS A 128 -4.52 -6.55 4.72
C HIS A 128 -5.42 -6.65 5.94
N PHE A 129 -5.35 -5.67 6.84
CA PHE A 129 -6.24 -5.59 7.99
C PHE A 129 -7.63 -5.14 7.58
N TYR A 130 -8.66 -5.78 8.13
CA TYR A 130 -10.04 -5.58 7.71
C TYR A 130 -10.99 -5.57 8.89
N GLY A 131 -11.75 -4.48 9.04
CA GLY A 131 -12.69 -4.26 10.12
C GLY A 131 -12.01 -3.87 11.42
N ASP A 132 -11.01 -4.63 11.85
CA ASP A 132 -10.22 -4.37 13.05
C ASP A 132 -8.73 -4.64 12.81
N PHE A 133 -7.92 -4.54 13.86
CA PHE A 133 -6.48 -4.82 13.80
C PHE A 133 -6.10 -6.28 14.10
N ASN A 134 -7.08 -7.12 14.41
CA ASN A 134 -6.88 -8.54 14.73
C ASN A 134 -7.38 -9.46 13.61
N THR A 135 -7.92 -8.89 12.53
CA THR A 135 -8.49 -9.64 11.40
C THR A 135 -7.78 -9.26 10.10
N ILE A 136 -7.32 -10.26 9.34
CA ILE A 136 -6.73 -10.09 8.02
C ILE A 136 -7.58 -10.72 6.92
N ALA A 137 -7.61 -10.05 5.78
CA ALA A 137 -8.30 -10.49 4.57
C ALA A 137 -7.32 -11.25 3.66
N THR A 138 -7.60 -12.54 3.40
CA THR A 138 -6.66 -13.44 2.70
C THR A 138 -7.17 -14.02 1.40
N ASN A 139 -8.45 -13.85 1.04
CA ASN A 139 -8.98 -14.43 -0.19
C ASN A 139 -8.41 -13.76 -1.46
N ARG A 140 -8.66 -14.34 -2.63
CA ARG A 140 -8.09 -13.92 -3.91
C ARG A 140 -8.47 -12.50 -4.38
N ARG A 141 -9.38 -11.80 -3.72
CA ARG A 141 -9.65 -10.37 -3.96
C ARG A 141 -8.53 -9.46 -3.45
N TRP A 142 -7.73 -9.95 -2.51
CA TRP A 142 -6.65 -9.25 -1.87
C TRP A 142 -5.32 -9.73 -2.44
N TYR A 143 -4.53 -8.83 -3.00
CA TYR A 143 -3.22 -9.18 -3.52
C TYR A 143 -2.28 -9.60 -2.38
N ARG A 144 -1.58 -10.72 -2.57
CA ARG A 144 -0.64 -11.26 -1.57
C ARG A 144 0.70 -10.54 -1.59
N ARG A 145 1.03 -9.94 -2.73
CA ARG A 145 2.32 -9.34 -3.00
C ARG A 145 2.15 -8.18 -3.96
N GLU A 146 2.94 -7.14 -3.73
CA GLU A 146 3.01 -6.02 -4.68
C GLU A 146 4.43 -5.47 -4.74
N ILE A 147 4.76 -4.77 -5.84
CA ILE A 147 6.04 -4.10 -6.02
C ILE A 147 6.11 -2.95 -5.02
N ARG A 148 7.15 -2.95 -4.16
CA ARG A 148 7.40 -1.85 -3.23
C ARG A 148 8.84 -1.35 -3.25
N ALA A 149 9.82 -2.12 -3.75
CA ALA A 149 11.13 -1.55 -4.08
C ALA A 149 11.34 -1.59 -5.59
N ILE A 150 11.84 -0.50 -6.15
CA ILE A 150 12.04 -0.29 -7.59
C ILE A 150 13.39 0.36 -7.87
N ARG A 151 13.97 -0.05 -8.98
CA ARG A 151 15.17 0.60 -9.53
C ARG A 151 14.78 1.95 -10.13
N LEU A 152 15.43 3.02 -9.69
CA LEU A 152 15.16 4.40 -10.13
C LEU A 152 16.08 4.84 -11.28
N ASP A 153 16.46 3.89 -12.13
CA ASP A 153 17.22 4.19 -13.34
C ASP A 153 16.30 4.81 -14.41
N PRO A 154 16.53 6.05 -14.83
CA PRO A 154 15.74 6.72 -15.87
C PRO A 154 15.70 5.95 -17.21
N ALA A 155 16.75 5.18 -17.54
CA ALA A 155 16.81 4.39 -18.75
C ALA A 155 15.80 3.24 -18.80
N LEU A 156 15.34 2.76 -17.64
CA LEU A 156 14.31 1.73 -17.54
C LEU A 156 12.90 2.26 -17.79
N ASP A 157 12.69 3.56 -17.65
CA ASP A 157 11.37 4.22 -17.77
C ASP A 157 10.28 3.50 -16.97
N ILE A 158 10.58 3.20 -15.70
CA ILE A 158 9.59 2.63 -14.76
C ILE A 158 8.63 3.74 -14.35
N ARG A 159 7.33 3.44 -14.38
CA ARG A 159 6.26 4.40 -14.04
C ARG A 159 5.19 3.77 -13.17
N PRO A 160 4.62 4.50 -12.20
CA PRO A 160 3.40 4.07 -11.51
C PRO A 160 2.26 3.85 -12.52
N TYR A 161 1.38 2.91 -12.23
CA TYR A 161 0.32 2.51 -13.14
C TYR A 161 -1.02 2.42 -12.43
N LYS A 162 -2.06 3.03 -13.03
CA LYS A 162 -3.46 3.01 -12.56
C LYS A 162 -3.60 3.08 -11.03
N GLY A 163 -3.89 4.24 -10.49
CA GLY A 163 -4.08 4.43 -9.06
C GLY A 163 -2.84 4.12 -8.21
N ALA A 164 -1.64 4.06 -8.82
CA ALA A 164 -0.35 3.80 -8.16
C ALA A 164 -0.30 2.49 -7.34
N GLN A 165 -1.06 1.48 -7.73
CA GLN A 165 -1.02 0.16 -7.07
C GLN A 165 0.24 -0.64 -7.44
N GLY A 166 0.75 -0.46 -8.64
CA GLY A 166 1.95 -1.12 -9.12
C GLY A 166 2.68 -0.29 -10.18
N PHE A 167 3.68 -0.90 -10.81
CA PHE A 167 4.56 -0.22 -11.76
C PHE A 167 4.62 -0.93 -13.11
N ARG A 168 4.92 -0.17 -14.15
CA ARG A 168 5.12 -0.64 -15.52
C ARG A 168 6.36 -0.03 -16.10
N VAL A 169 6.89 -0.65 -17.16
CA VAL A 169 8.11 -0.26 -17.83
C VAL A 169 7.80 0.15 -19.26
N GLY A 170 8.32 1.31 -19.65
CA GLY A 170 8.27 1.82 -21.01
C GLY A 170 6.87 2.21 -21.50
N PRO A 171 6.78 2.75 -22.73
CA PRO A 171 5.54 3.26 -23.30
C PRO A 171 4.50 2.16 -23.58
N GLN A 172 4.92 0.91 -23.76
CA GLN A 172 4.02 -0.25 -23.95
C GLN A 172 3.47 -0.80 -22.61
N ASN A 173 3.79 -0.19 -21.47
CA ASN A 173 3.36 -0.63 -20.14
C ASN A 173 3.70 -2.10 -19.85
N ARG A 174 4.91 -2.53 -20.21
CA ARG A 174 5.41 -3.88 -19.93
C ARG A 174 5.41 -4.13 -18.42
N LYS A 175 5.05 -5.34 -18.00
CA LYS A 175 5.16 -5.76 -16.59
C LYS A 175 6.61 -5.68 -16.12
N THR A 176 6.81 -5.11 -14.95
CA THR A 176 8.13 -5.02 -14.30
C THR A 176 8.64 -6.40 -13.94
N ARG A 177 9.93 -6.66 -14.18
CA ARG A 177 10.61 -7.89 -13.76
C ARG A 177 10.97 -7.78 -12.29
N ALA A 178 10.42 -8.66 -11.48
CA ALA A 178 10.51 -8.55 -10.03
C ALA A 178 10.92 -9.86 -9.38
N ARG A 179 11.66 -9.74 -8.26
CA ARG A 179 12.04 -10.85 -7.37
C ARG A 179 11.24 -10.79 -6.08
N LEU A 180 10.95 -11.97 -5.52
CA LEU A 180 10.27 -12.11 -4.24
C LEU A 180 11.22 -11.74 -3.08
N THR A 181 10.65 -11.11 -2.05
CA THR A 181 11.28 -10.99 -0.74
C THR A 181 10.39 -11.57 0.34
N THR A 182 10.91 -11.70 1.54
CA THR A 182 10.17 -12.10 2.74
C THR A 182 9.59 -10.90 3.49
N ALA A 183 9.98 -9.68 3.11
CA ALA A 183 9.50 -8.43 3.71
C ALA A 183 7.97 -8.34 3.72
N GLU A 184 7.42 -7.83 4.83
CA GLU A 184 5.98 -7.73 5.06
C GLU A 184 5.52 -6.28 5.18
N MET A 185 4.46 -5.97 4.42
CA MET A 185 3.76 -4.70 4.45
C MET A 185 2.42 -4.86 5.17
N PHE A 186 2.21 -4.07 6.21
CA PHE A 186 0.96 -4.02 6.97
C PHE A 186 0.06 -2.93 6.39
N HIS A 187 -1.04 -3.33 5.77
CA HIS A 187 -1.97 -2.41 5.11
C HIS A 187 -3.23 -2.24 5.96
N TYR A 188 -3.40 -1.04 6.52
CA TYR A 188 -4.51 -0.67 7.42
C TYR A 188 -5.69 -0.01 6.70
N GLY A 189 -5.71 -0.06 5.38
CA GLY A 189 -6.68 0.64 4.55
C GLY A 189 -8.15 0.34 4.84
N TRP A 190 -8.47 -0.75 5.54
CA TRP A 190 -9.82 -1.20 5.91
C TRP A 190 -10.00 -1.46 7.40
N ALA A 191 -9.00 -1.14 8.23
CA ALA A 191 -9.03 -1.23 9.68
C ALA A 191 -8.99 0.17 10.31
N ARG A 192 -9.76 1.09 9.81
CA ARG A 192 -9.85 2.49 10.23
C ARG A 192 -11.21 2.78 10.86
N PRO A 193 -11.38 3.89 11.63
CA PRO A 193 -12.67 4.30 12.15
C PRO A 193 -13.74 4.40 11.06
N ALA A 194 -14.99 4.10 11.40
CA ALA A 194 -16.11 4.08 10.44
C ALA A 194 -16.27 5.42 9.71
N ALA A 195 -16.09 6.54 10.40
CA ALA A 195 -16.12 7.87 9.77
C ALA A 195 -15.05 8.03 8.69
N ALA A 196 -13.81 7.58 8.94
CA ALA A 196 -12.72 7.63 7.98
C ALA A 196 -12.95 6.67 6.78
N LEU A 197 -13.54 5.50 7.02
CA LEU A 197 -13.94 4.59 5.95
C LEU A 197 -15.02 5.22 5.05
N ARG A 198 -16.02 5.92 5.62
CA ARG A 198 -17.03 6.67 4.84
C ARG A 198 -16.37 7.78 4.01
N ALA A 199 -15.45 8.55 4.60
CA ALA A 199 -14.68 9.57 3.87
C ALA A 199 -13.86 8.96 2.71
N LYS A 200 -13.23 7.80 2.93
CA LYS A 200 -12.54 7.04 1.87
C LYS A 200 -13.48 6.66 0.73
N LEU A 201 -14.68 6.15 1.04
CA LEU A 201 -15.65 5.78 0.00
C LEU A 201 -16.06 6.99 -0.85
N VAL A 202 -16.31 8.16 -0.24
CA VAL A 202 -16.59 9.40 -0.97
C VAL A 202 -15.44 9.78 -1.90
N THR A 203 -14.21 9.75 -1.41
CA THR A 203 -13.01 10.02 -2.22
C THR A 203 -12.87 9.01 -3.37
N ASN A 204 -13.09 7.72 -3.08
CA ASN A 204 -13.04 6.68 -4.12
C ASN A 204 -14.08 6.90 -5.22
N GLN A 205 -15.28 7.35 -4.89
CA GLN A 205 -16.31 7.66 -5.90
C GLN A 205 -15.90 8.81 -6.84
N THR A 206 -15.07 9.73 -6.38
CA THR A 206 -14.49 10.79 -7.22
C THR A 206 -13.36 10.23 -8.11
N LEU A 207 -12.51 9.38 -7.56
CA LEU A 207 -11.39 8.76 -8.29
C LEU A 207 -11.85 7.66 -9.27
N TYR A 208 -12.92 6.95 -8.92
CA TYR A 208 -13.48 5.81 -9.66
C TYR A 208 -14.99 5.98 -9.87
N PRO A 209 -15.44 6.92 -10.71
CA PRO A 209 -16.87 7.24 -10.87
C PRO A 209 -17.73 6.03 -11.24
N TRP A 210 -17.17 5.05 -11.97
CA TRP A 210 -17.85 3.82 -12.37
C TRP A 210 -18.16 2.85 -11.21
N SER A 211 -17.60 3.06 -10.01
CA SER A 211 -17.87 2.23 -8.81
C SER A 211 -19.05 2.73 -7.99
N LYS A 212 -19.50 3.98 -8.22
CA LYS A 212 -20.44 4.72 -7.37
C LYS A 212 -21.75 3.98 -7.04
N GLU A 213 -22.42 3.43 -8.05
CA GLU A 213 -23.69 2.72 -7.85
C GLU A 213 -23.52 1.41 -7.07
N ARG A 214 -22.42 0.72 -7.31
CA ARG A 214 -22.12 -0.55 -6.65
C ARG A 214 -21.77 -0.34 -5.18
N GLU A 215 -21.02 0.71 -4.86
CA GLU A 215 -20.60 1.03 -3.50
C GLU A 215 -21.73 1.58 -2.63
N ALA A 216 -22.64 2.38 -3.21
CA ALA A 216 -23.77 2.95 -2.50
C ALA A 216 -24.77 1.92 -1.92
N LYS A 217 -24.78 0.71 -2.49
CA LYS A 217 -25.67 -0.40 -2.08
C LYS A 217 -25.02 -1.40 -1.13
N ARG A 218 -23.74 -1.20 -0.78
CA ARG A 218 -22.99 -2.14 0.06
C ARG A 218 -22.86 -1.63 1.49
N PRO A 219 -22.86 -2.54 2.47
CA PRO A 219 -22.47 -2.19 3.82
C PRO A 219 -21.04 -1.67 3.85
N LEU A 220 -20.70 -0.91 4.87
CA LEU A 220 -19.37 -0.30 5.03
C LEU A 220 -18.25 -1.36 5.04
N LEU A 221 -18.49 -2.44 5.75
CA LEU A 221 -17.58 -3.58 5.90
C LEU A 221 -18.33 -4.90 5.65
N PRO A 222 -18.58 -5.28 4.38
CA PRO A 222 -19.23 -6.54 4.06
C PRO A 222 -18.37 -7.72 4.51
N TRP A 223 -19.02 -8.76 5.05
CA TRP A 223 -18.34 -10.02 5.31
C TRP A 223 -18.06 -10.77 4.00
N PHE A 224 -16.99 -11.55 4.01
CA PHE A 224 -16.64 -12.47 2.93
C PHE A 224 -15.73 -13.61 3.45
N PRO A 225 -15.72 -14.78 2.78
CA PRO A 225 -14.83 -15.89 3.12
C PRO A 225 -13.35 -15.48 2.98
N GLY A 226 -12.51 -15.91 3.93
CA GLY A 226 -11.08 -15.60 3.93
C GLY A 226 -10.69 -14.48 4.88
N LEU A 227 -11.61 -14.04 5.75
CA LEU A 227 -11.25 -13.27 6.94
C LEU A 227 -10.67 -14.24 7.97
N ARG A 228 -9.48 -13.93 8.50
CA ARG A 228 -8.75 -14.80 9.44
C ARG A 228 -8.20 -14.00 10.61
N PRO A 229 -8.13 -14.60 11.81
CA PRO A 229 -7.45 -13.96 12.93
C PRO A 229 -5.97 -13.67 12.59
N PHE A 230 -5.52 -12.50 13.00
CA PHE A 230 -4.11 -12.13 13.00
C PHE A 230 -3.54 -12.37 14.41
N THR A 231 -2.50 -13.18 14.50
CA THR A 231 -1.85 -13.56 15.77
C THR A 231 -0.42 -13.02 15.88
N GLY A 232 0.03 -12.23 14.89
CA GLY A 232 1.36 -11.63 14.88
C GLY A 232 1.42 -10.34 15.71
N GLN A 233 2.54 -9.66 15.59
CA GLN A 233 2.77 -8.36 16.21
C GLN A 233 2.68 -7.26 15.15
N HIS A 234 2.04 -6.14 15.48
CA HIS A 234 2.07 -4.95 14.64
C HIS A 234 3.45 -4.30 14.69
N PRO A 235 3.88 -3.60 13.62
CA PRO A 235 5.10 -2.82 13.62
C PRO A 235 5.16 -1.88 14.84
N LEU A 236 6.32 -1.78 15.48
CA LEU A 236 6.49 -0.95 16.68
C LEU A 236 6.03 0.50 16.45
N VAL A 237 6.35 1.05 15.29
CA VAL A 237 5.94 2.41 14.91
C VAL A 237 4.43 2.57 14.73
N ALA A 238 3.67 1.48 14.54
CA ALA A 238 2.21 1.49 14.37
C ALA A 238 1.45 1.19 15.66
N GLN A 239 2.09 0.76 16.75
CA GLN A 239 1.40 0.33 17.97
C GLN A 239 0.54 1.42 18.60
N SER A 240 1.04 2.65 18.66
CA SER A 240 0.26 3.79 19.19
C SER A 240 -1.01 4.03 18.36
N TYR A 241 -0.89 4.01 17.04
CA TYR A 241 -2.02 4.13 16.12
C TYR A 241 -3.05 3.01 16.32
N VAL A 242 -2.58 1.76 16.41
CA VAL A 242 -3.43 0.58 16.64
C VAL A 242 -4.16 0.66 17.97
N ASN A 243 -3.44 0.94 19.06
CA ASN A 243 -4.01 0.98 20.42
C ASN A 243 -5.07 2.07 20.58
N GLN A 244 -4.85 3.25 19.99
CA GLN A 244 -5.81 4.36 20.06
C GLN A 244 -7.12 4.06 19.31
N ARG A 245 -7.10 3.17 18.35
CA ARG A 245 -8.22 2.87 17.45
C ARG A 245 -8.79 1.46 17.60
N ALA A 246 -8.24 0.66 18.51
CA ALA A 246 -8.66 -0.72 18.72
C ALA A 246 -10.15 -0.84 19.10
N GLN A 247 -10.70 0.17 19.77
CA GLN A 247 -12.06 0.19 20.32
C GLN A 247 -12.95 1.22 19.59
N ASP A 248 -13.24 1.00 18.33
CA ASP A 248 -14.26 1.77 17.62
C ASP A 248 -15.56 0.96 17.52
N PRO A 249 -16.62 1.32 18.26
CA PRO A 249 -17.86 0.55 18.30
C PRO A 249 -18.65 0.59 16.99
N GLU A 250 -18.41 1.59 16.13
CA GLU A 250 -19.10 1.70 14.84
C GLU A 250 -18.43 0.85 13.72
N ARG A 251 -17.27 0.27 14.00
CA ARG A 251 -16.50 -0.52 13.05
C ARG A 251 -16.93 -1.99 13.11
N VAL A 252 -18.10 -2.27 12.58
CA VAL A 252 -18.70 -3.60 12.60
C VAL A 252 -18.61 -4.23 11.22
N VAL A 253 -17.93 -5.36 11.13
CA VAL A 253 -18.00 -6.26 9.97
C VAL A 253 -19.33 -6.99 10.03
N GLU A 254 -20.01 -7.13 8.89
CA GLU A 254 -21.25 -7.92 8.82
C GLU A 254 -21.04 -9.33 9.38
N PRO A 255 -22.07 -9.93 9.97
CA PRO A 255 -22.00 -11.32 10.41
C PRO A 255 -21.76 -12.26 9.23
N PRO A 256 -21.11 -13.40 9.47
CA PRO A 256 -20.91 -14.41 8.45
C PRO A 256 -22.24 -14.85 7.82
N HIS A 257 -22.27 -14.84 6.50
CA HIS A 257 -23.43 -15.29 5.72
C HIS A 257 -22.95 -16.03 4.46
N PHE A 258 -23.83 -16.81 3.84
CA PHE A 258 -23.51 -17.54 2.63
C PHE A 258 -24.16 -16.89 1.41
N GLU A 259 -23.35 -16.69 0.39
CA GLU A 259 -23.79 -16.33 -0.97
C GLU A 259 -23.19 -17.29 -1.98
N LEU A 260 -23.89 -17.56 -3.10
CA LEU A 260 -23.39 -18.46 -4.15
C LEU A 260 -22.03 -17.98 -4.70
N GLU A 261 -21.80 -16.66 -4.75
CA GLU A 261 -20.51 -16.13 -5.18
C GLU A 261 -19.35 -16.51 -4.25
N HIS A 262 -19.63 -16.89 -2.99
CA HIS A 262 -18.61 -17.31 -2.03
C HIS A 262 -17.99 -18.67 -2.38
N LEU A 263 -18.70 -19.52 -3.12
CA LEU A 263 -18.19 -20.84 -3.55
C LEU A 263 -16.86 -20.74 -4.28
N ARG A 264 -16.72 -19.74 -5.13
CA ARG A 264 -15.46 -19.49 -5.88
C ARG A 264 -14.28 -19.12 -4.96
N PHE A 265 -14.55 -18.48 -3.81
CA PHE A 265 -13.51 -18.14 -2.84
C PHE A 265 -13.11 -19.36 -2.04
N TYR A 266 -14.06 -20.18 -1.60
CA TYR A 266 -13.77 -21.44 -0.93
C TYR A 266 -12.98 -22.38 -1.84
N ALA A 267 -13.42 -22.58 -3.09
CA ALA A 267 -12.70 -23.41 -4.05
C ALA A 267 -11.27 -22.91 -4.29
N SER A 268 -11.09 -21.58 -4.49
CA SER A 268 -9.77 -20.99 -4.67
C SER A 268 -8.88 -21.17 -3.43
N ASP A 269 -9.43 -21.02 -2.21
CA ASP A 269 -8.69 -21.20 -0.95
C ASP A 269 -8.24 -22.66 -0.75
N VAL A 270 -9.11 -23.62 -1.05
CA VAL A 270 -8.76 -25.04 -0.98
C VAL A 270 -7.63 -25.38 -1.95
N ILE A 271 -7.74 -24.93 -3.21
CA ILE A 271 -6.70 -25.19 -4.21
C ILE A 271 -5.39 -24.53 -3.80
N GLU A 272 -5.44 -23.28 -3.32
CA GLU A 272 -4.24 -22.58 -2.87
C GLU A 272 -3.55 -23.29 -1.69
N ARG A 273 -4.33 -23.82 -0.73
CA ARG A 273 -3.78 -24.58 0.40
C ARG A 273 -3.12 -25.89 -0.04
N LEU A 274 -3.69 -26.58 -1.01
CA LEU A 274 -3.18 -27.87 -1.49
C LEU A 274 -2.00 -27.74 -2.44
N THR A 275 -1.98 -26.68 -3.26
CA THR A 275 -1.02 -26.56 -4.39
C THR A 275 -0.09 -25.37 -4.28
N GLY A 276 -0.34 -24.42 -3.36
CA GLY A 276 0.33 -23.14 -3.30
C GLY A 276 -0.07 -22.16 -4.43
N VAL A 277 -0.92 -22.61 -5.37
CA VAL A 277 -1.34 -21.83 -6.54
C VAL A 277 -2.63 -21.09 -6.25
N ARG A 278 -2.60 -19.76 -6.36
CA ARG A 278 -3.81 -18.93 -6.27
C ARG A 278 -4.41 -18.78 -7.67
N LEU A 279 -5.57 -19.39 -7.88
CA LEU A 279 -6.28 -19.32 -9.17
C LEU A 279 -6.70 -17.88 -9.48
N TRP A 280 -6.52 -17.47 -10.75
CA TRP A 280 -6.85 -16.15 -11.29
C TRP A 280 -6.20 -14.98 -10.50
N GLU A 281 -5.04 -15.21 -9.88
CA GLU A 281 -4.27 -14.14 -9.25
C GLU A 281 -3.83 -13.13 -10.30
N TYR A 282 -4.27 -11.89 -10.16
CA TYR A 282 -3.74 -10.82 -10.99
C TYR A 282 -2.35 -10.43 -10.51
N ARG A 283 -1.36 -10.57 -11.39
CA ARG A 283 0.04 -10.19 -11.11
C ARG A 283 0.43 -8.96 -11.93
N ASN A 284 0.79 -7.91 -11.24
CA ASN A 284 1.32 -6.67 -11.83
C ASN A 284 2.75 -6.80 -12.36
N TYR A 285 3.40 -7.92 -12.13
CA TYR A 285 4.81 -8.16 -12.33
C TYR A 285 5.06 -9.45 -13.11
N ARG A 286 6.31 -9.62 -13.54
CA ARG A 286 6.86 -10.89 -14.04
C ARG A 286 7.96 -11.33 -13.08
N LEU A 287 7.90 -12.54 -12.56
CA LEU A 287 8.96 -13.12 -11.72
C LEU A 287 10.22 -13.45 -12.55
N VAL A 288 11.39 -13.19 -11.96
CA VAL A 288 12.72 -13.47 -12.52
C VAL A 288 13.64 -14.01 -11.45
#